data_22dea4bc1cc7c98a5c354b1db8e2d50b
#
_entry.id   22dea4bc1cc7c98a5c354b1db8e2d50b
#
_cell.length_a   1.000
_cell.length_b   1.000
_cell.length_c   1.000
_cell.angle_alpha   90.00
_cell.angle_beta   90.00
_cell.angle_gamma   90.00
#
_symmetry.space_group_name_H-M   'P 1'
#
loop_
_entity.id
_entity.type
_entity.pdbx_description
1 polymer ?
#
loop_
_entity_poly.entity_id
_entity_poly.type
_entity_poly.pdbx_seq_one_letter_code
_entity_poly.pdbx_strand_id
1 'polypeptide(L)'
;LNNRLYDILDLLISYNTESPPARNTDPIQNEIEQLLKNLNFQIERIPLYKNDSVIVATLKGTDANAPKLILNGHVDVAEVSEDEWTYPPFQLTQVDDWLYGRGVSDMKGGMSALFYVLERLSHENIQPKGDIIVHSVVGEEVGEAGTKTACEHSPKADLALVLDTSDCVAQGQGGVITGWITVKSNNTIHDGARRNTIHAGGGLFGASAIEKMMKVITALRELEQHWAVMKSSPGMPAGANTINPAVIEGGRHPAFIADECKLWITVHYLPEENYHDITKEIEDYLNKVADADIWLRENPLSFQWGGTSMIEDKGEIFPSFTVPINHPGFELLATSHQSVFNTPLKHEMSSTVTDGGWLADFGIPTILYGPGQLSEAHSVDERISATELEQFSQVLYAFLKEWYQSPKAKTV
;
A
#
# COMPACT_ATOMS: atom_id res chain seq x y z
N LEU A 1 -17.45 27.26 10.18
CA LEU A 1 -17.52 25.83 9.90
C LEU A 1 -17.58 25.64 8.39
N ASN A 2 -16.65 24.88 7.86
CA ASN A 2 -16.60 24.58 6.43
C ASN A 2 -17.63 23.50 6.09
N ASN A 3 -18.92 23.86 6.03
CA ASN A 3 -19.98 22.92 5.67
C ASN A 3 -19.60 22.10 4.42
N ARG A 4 -18.95 22.72 3.44
CA ARG A 4 -18.62 22.03 2.18
C ARG A 4 -17.59 20.90 2.34
N LEU A 5 -16.58 21.04 3.20
CA LEU A 5 -15.64 19.96 3.50
C LEU A 5 -16.36 18.75 4.10
N TYR A 6 -17.26 19.01 5.05
CA TYR A 6 -18.04 17.95 5.69
C TYR A 6 -19.12 17.37 4.77
N ASP A 7 -19.72 18.18 3.89
CA ASP A 7 -20.67 17.68 2.87
C ASP A 7 -19.99 16.70 1.92
N ILE A 8 -18.74 16.97 1.52
CA ILE A 8 -17.96 16.05 0.69
C ILE A 8 -17.59 14.78 1.47
N LEU A 9 -17.15 14.92 2.73
CA LEU A 9 -16.83 13.78 3.56
C LEU A 9 -18.05 12.87 3.79
N ASP A 10 -19.21 13.46 4.14
CA ASP A 10 -20.47 12.74 4.34
C ASP A 10 -20.88 11.98 3.07
N LEU A 11 -20.75 12.63 1.91
CA LEU A 11 -20.98 11.98 0.62
C LEU A 11 -20.08 10.75 0.44
N LEU A 12 -18.76 10.90 0.67
CA LEU A 12 -17.81 9.79 0.48
C LEU A 12 -18.06 8.66 1.48
N ILE A 13 -18.34 8.98 2.74
CA ILE A 13 -18.63 7.98 3.80
C ILE A 13 -19.93 7.24 3.53
N SER A 14 -20.93 7.86 2.90
CA SER A 14 -22.22 7.21 2.62
C SER A 14 -22.13 6.01 1.68
N TYR A 15 -21.03 5.87 0.95
CA TYR A 15 -20.77 4.73 0.08
C TYR A 15 -20.09 3.61 0.85
N ASN A 16 -20.75 2.45 0.95
CA ASN A 16 -20.11 1.23 1.42
C ASN A 16 -19.14 0.72 0.34
N THR A 17 -17.86 0.88 0.60
CA THR A 17 -16.76 0.45 -0.28
C THR A 17 -15.81 -0.50 0.44
N GLU A 18 -16.37 -1.39 1.28
CA GLU A 18 -15.59 -2.39 2.03
C GLU A 18 -14.76 -3.28 1.11
N SER A 19 -13.53 -3.51 1.52
CA SER A 19 -12.59 -4.38 0.85
C SER A 19 -11.80 -5.18 1.92
N PRO A 20 -12.03 -6.51 2.06
CA PRO A 20 -13.01 -7.33 1.35
C PRO A 20 -14.48 -6.96 1.70
N PRO A 21 -15.50 -7.38 0.89
CA PRO A 21 -15.40 -8.24 -0.28
C PRO A 21 -14.96 -7.53 -1.57
N ALA A 22 -14.81 -6.18 -1.58
CA ALA A 22 -14.48 -5.38 -2.77
C ALA A 22 -15.55 -5.45 -3.90
N ARG A 23 -15.23 -4.96 -5.08
CA ARG A 23 -16.10 -4.98 -6.28
C ARG A 23 -17.36 -4.11 -6.16
N ASN A 24 -17.26 -3.00 -5.43
CA ASN A 24 -18.37 -2.12 -5.09
C ASN A 24 -18.03 -0.61 -5.19
N THR A 25 -16.87 -0.24 -5.74
CA THR A 25 -16.39 1.15 -5.73
C THR A 25 -16.85 2.00 -6.91
N ASP A 26 -17.36 1.42 -8.00
CA ASP A 26 -17.82 2.19 -9.17
C ASP A 26 -18.87 3.28 -8.83
N PRO A 27 -19.81 3.10 -7.89
CA PRO A 27 -20.75 4.16 -7.51
C PRO A 27 -20.06 5.41 -6.95
N ILE A 28 -19.12 5.27 -6.01
CA ILE A 28 -18.38 6.43 -5.45
C ILE A 28 -17.46 7.05 -6.51
N GLN A 29 -16.86 6.24 -7.39
CA GLN A 29 -16.04 6.73 -8.50
C GLN A 29 -16.87 7.57 -9.49
N ASN A 30 -18.15 7.27 -9.68
CA ASN A 30 -19.03 8.11 -10.50
C ASN A 30 -19.20 9.53 -9.93
N GLU A 31 -19.34 9.65 -8.61
CA GLU A 31 -19.43 10.96 -7.93
C GLU A 31 -18.12 11.74 -8.04
N ILE A 32 -16.99 11.06 -7.80
CA ILE A 32 -15.66 11.66 -7.90
C ILE A 32 -15.37 12.11 -9.35
N GLU A 33 -15.70 11.27 -10.32
CA GLU A 33 -15.58 11.63 -11.74
C GLU A 33 -16.38 12.88 -12.07
N GLN A 34 -17.64 12.96 -11.61
CA GLN A 34 -18.48 14.13 -11.86
C GLN A 34 -17.93 15.39 -11.17
N LEU A 35 -17.44 15.27 -9.94
CA LEU A 35 -16.83 16.38 -9.20
C LEU A 35 -15.60 16.90 -9.96
N LEU A 36 -14.70 16.03 -10.37
CA LEU A 36 -13.48 16.40 -11.10
C LEU A 36 -13.78 16.98 -12.50
N LYS A 37 -14.78 16.46 -13.22
CA LYS A 37 -15.25 17.06 -14.48
C LYS A 37 -15.76 18.49 -14.29
N ASN A 38 -16.48 18.76 -13.22
CA ASN A 38 -16.98 20.11 -12.92
C ASN A 38 -15.83 21.09 -12.62
N LEU A 39 -14.66 20.56 -12.22
CA LEU A 39 -13.41 21.32 -12.03
C LEU A 39 -12.51 21.35 -13.26
N ASN A 40 -13.02 20.96 -14.43
CA ASN A 40 -12.33 20.92 -15.71
C ASN A 40 -11.16 19.94 -15.80
N PHE A 41 -11.15 18.89 -14.97
CA PHE A 41 -10.20 17.78 -15.14
C PHE A 41 -10.57 16.92 -16.36
N GLN A 42 -9.56 16.50 -17.09
CA GLN A 42 -9.67 15.46 -18.13
C GLN A 42 -9.60 14.11 -17.42
N ILE A 43 -10.60 13.28 -17.65
CA ILE A 43 -10.75 12.01 -16.93
C ILE A 43 -10.35 10.84 -17.82
N GLU A 44 -9.50 9.97 -17.32
CA GLU A 44 -9.30 8.61 -17.81
C GLU A 44 -9.79 7.65 -16.74
N ARG A 45 -10.81 6.84 -17.06
CA ARG A 45 -11.35 5.82 -16.19
C ARG A 45 -10.91 4.46 -16.68
N ILE A 46 -10.19 3.73 -15.83
CA ILE A 46 -9.56 2.46 -16.16
C ILE A 46 -10.25 1.36 -15.35
N PRO A 47 -10.98 0.43 -16.00
CA PRO A 47 -11.53 -0.73 -15.31
C PRO A 47 -10.38 -1.62 -14.77
N LEU A 48 -10.34 -1.87 -13.47
CA LEU A 48 -9.36 -2.74 -12.83
C LEU A 48 -9.96 -4.14 -12.62
N TYR A 49 -11.11 -4.18 -11.97
CA TYR A 49 -11.92 -5.38 -11.77
C TYR A 49 -13.38 -5.09 -12.12
N LYS A 50 -14.23 -6.10 -12.02
CA LYS A 50 -15.68 -5.91 -12.24
C LYS A 50 -16.24 -4.98 -11.16
N ASN A 51 -16.84 -3.85 -11.55
CA ASN A 51 -17.38 -2.78 -10.70
C ASN A 51 -16.33 -2.04 -9.84
N ASP A 52 -15.06 -2.18 -10.16
CA ASP A 52 -13.98 -1.41 -9.57
C ASP A 52 -13.14 -0.78 -10.67
N SER A 53 -13.09 0.53 -10.69
CA SER A 53 -12.33 1.31 -11.66
C SER A 53 -11.40 2.28 -10.95
N VAL A 54 -10.25 2.54 -11.57
CA VAL A 54 -9.31 3.58 -11.19
C VAL A 54 -9.61 4.84 -12.02
N ILE A 55 -9.49 6.01 -11.42
CA ILE A 55 -9.57 7.29 -12.11
C ILE A 55 -8.19 7.96 -12.10
N VAL A 56 -7.70 8.30 -13.29
CA VAL A 56 -6.60 9.24 -13.51
C VAL A 56 -7.20 10.52 -14.07
N ALA A 57 -7.19 11.60 -13.30
CA ALA A 57 -7.77 12.87 -13.70
C ALA A 57 -6.68 13.94 -13.80
N THR A 58 -6.63 14.66 -14.91
CA THR A 58 -5.58 15.66 -15.19
C THR A 58 -6.18 17.03 -15.41
N LEU A 59 -5.82 17.99 -14.54
CA LEU A 59 -6.03 19.43 -14.80
C LEU A 59 -4.78 19.97 -15.48
N LYS A 60 -4.94 20.37 -16.75
CA LYS A 60 -3.83 20.88 -17.55
C LYS A 60 -3.32 22.22 -17.05
N GLY A 61 -2.01 22.29 -16.85
CA GLY A 61 -1.32 23.52 -16.53
C GLY A 61 -1.14 24.44 -17.75
N THR A 62 -0.80 25.70 -17.47
CA THR A 62 -0.57 26.74 -18.48
C THR A 62 0.85 26.73 -19.05
N ASP A 63 1.78 26.03 -18.42
CA ASP A 63 3.18 25.89 -18.82
C ASP A 63 3.61 24.41 -18.75
N ALA A 64 3.87 23.82 -19.90
CA ALA A 64 4.29 22.41 -20.01
C ALA A 64 5.65 22.12 -19.33
N ASN A 65 6.45 23.14 -19.02
CA ASN A 65 7.73 23.01 -18.34
C ASN A 65 7.64 23.21 -16.82
N ALA A 66 6.49 23.64 -16.29
CA ALA A 66 6.28 23.76 -14.86
C ALA A 66 6.17 22.38 -14.18
N PRO A 67 6.48 22.28 -12.87
CA PRO A 67 6.45 21.01 -12.16
C PRO A 67 5.03 20.43 -12.10
N LYS A 68 4.93 19.13 -12.31
CA LYS A 68 3.69 18.35 -12.24
C LYS A 68 3.56 17.68 -10.89
N LEU A 69 2.33 17.59 -10.40
CA LEU A 69 2.02 16.99 -9.10
C LEU A 69 0.98 15.89 -9.27
N ILE A 70 1.22 14.77 -8.62
CA ILE A 70 0.21 13.74 -8.38
C ILE A 70 -0.32 13.88 -6.95
N LEU A 71 -1.64 13.80 -6.81
CA LEU A 71 -2.38 13.71 -5.55
C LEU A 71 -3.11 12.36 -5.57
N ASN A 72 -2.68 11.44 -4.72
CA ASN A 72 -3.14 10.06 -4.74
C ASN A 72 -3.96 9.74 -3.48
N GLY A 73 -5.00 8.92 -3.64
CA GLY A 73 -5.74 8.36 -2.54
C GLY A 73 -6.74 7.30 -2.98
N HIS A 74 -7.00 6.35 -2.07
CA HIS A 74 -7.94 5.26 -2.29
C HIS A 74 -9.35 5.59 -1.75
N VAL A 75 -10.35 4.88 -2.27
CA VAL A 75 -11.76 5.06 -1.89
C VAL A 75 -12.38 3.82 -1.27
N ASP A 76 -11.70 2.68 -1.35
CA ASP A 76 -12.06 1.49 -0.58
C ASP A 76 -11.76 1.71 0.90
N VAL A 77 -12.37 0.90 1.75
CA VAL A 77 -12.22 0.97 3.20
C VAL A 77 -12.16 -0.44 3.77
N ALA A 78 -11.50 -0.60 4.90
CA ALA A 78 -11.42 -1.86 5.62
C ALA A 78 -12.83 -2.39 5.98
N GLU A 79 -12.94 -3.72 6.05
CA GLU A 79 -14.16 -4.42 6.42
C GLU A 79 -14.75 -3.89 7.73
N VAL A 80 -16.04 -3.71 7.75
CA VAL A 80 -16.78 -3.39 8.98
C VAL A 80 -17.01 -4.71 9.73
N SER A 81 -16.38 -4.83 10.90
CA SER A 81 -16.57 -6.01 11.75
C SER A 81 -18.04 -6.19 12.16
N GLU A 82 -18.43 -7.42 12.51
CA GLU A 82 -19.75 -7.71 13.09
C GLU A 82 -19.92 -7.12 14.52
N ASP A 83 -18.90 -6.45 15.04
CA ASP A 83 -18.95 -5.79 16.34
C ASP A 83 -19.97 -4.66 16.38
N GLU A 84 -20.49 -4.35 17.56
CA GLU A 84 -21.46 -3.28 17.74
C GLU A 84 -20.79 -1.92 17.60
N TRP A 85 -21.12 -1.19 16.53
CA TRP A 85 -20.74 0.21 16.35
C TRP A 85 -21.67 1.12 17.17
N THR A 86 -21.09 2.08 17.85
CA THR A 86 -21.88 3.14 18.55
C THR A 86 -22.52 4.07 17.55
N TYR A 87 -21.79 4.39 16.47
CA TYR A 87 -22.24 5.26 15.37
C TYR A 87 -22.28 4.47 14.06
N PRO A 88 -23.31 4.66 13.22
CA PRO A 88 -23.41 3.90 11.95
C PRO A 88 -22.17 4.12 11.08
N PRO A 89 -21.47 3.06 10.61
CA PRO A 89 -20.18 3.18 9.94
C PRO A 89 -20.24 3.92 8.60
N PHE A 90 -21.37 3.91 7.89
CA PHE A 90 -21.56 4.57 6.60
C PHE A 90 -22.46 5.81 6.69
N GLN A 91 -22.40 6.47 7.82
CA GLN A 91 -23.07 7.76 8.07
C GLN A 91 -22.15 8.64 8.89
N LEU A 92 -21.76 9.80 8.35
CA LEU A 92 -20.91 10.73 9.09
C LEU A 92 -21.64 11.23 10.33
N THR A 93 -21.05 11.00 11.51
CA THR A 93 -21.62 11.44 12.78
C THR A 93 -20.60 12.33 13.50
N GLN A 94 -21.00 13.55 13.84
CA GLN A 94 -20.15 14.47 14.60
C GLN A 94 -20.55 14.51 16.07
N VAL A 95 -19.56 14.29 16.96
CA VAL A 95 -19.69 14.45 18.41
C VAL A 95 -18.50 15.27 18.91
N ASP A 96 -18.77 16.46 19.39
CA ASP A 96 -17.75 17.44 19.78
C ASP A 96 -16.76 17.70 18.63
N ASP A 97 -15.45 17.45 18.82
CA ASP A 97 -14.40 17.58 17.81
C ASP A 97 -14.19 16.30 16.98
N TRP A 98 -14.97 15.24 17.20
CA TRP A 98 -14.78 13.97 16.52
C TRP A 98 -15.82 13.73 15.43
N LEU A 99 -15.32 13.33 14.25
CA LEU A 99 -16.11 12.86 13.13
C LEU A 99 -15.97 11.34 13.04
N TYR A 100 -17.07 10.62 13.17
CA TYR A 100 -17.13 9.16 13.19
C TYR A 100 -17.66 8.62 11.86
N GLY A 101 -17.10 7.52 11.41
CA GLY A 101 -17.52 6.77 10.22
C GLY A 101 -16.36 5.95 9.66
N ARG A 102 -16.62 4.81 9.04
CA ARG A 102 -15.60 4.00 8.38
C ARG A 102 -14.99 4.76 7.20
N GLY A 103 -13.66 4.89 7.21
CA GLY A 103 -12.92 5.62 6.19
C GLY A 103 -12.72 7.11 6.51
N VAL A 104 -13.19 7.64 7.64
CA VAL A 104 -12.97 9.06 8.00
C VAL A 104 -11.49 9.34 8.25
N SER A 105 -10.75 8.39 8.80
CA SER A 105 -9.30 8.44 8.99
C SER A 105 -8.57 7.84 7.79
N ASP A 106 -9.00 6.65 7.35
CA ASP A 106 -8.34 5.84 6.34
C ASP A 106 -9.28 5.58 5.13
N MET A 107 -9.18 6.34 3.99
CA MET A 107 -8.53 7.68 3.89
C MET A 107 -9.46 8.71 3.24
N LYS A 108 -10.80 8.49 3.33
CA LYS A 108 -11.80 9.40 2.73
C LYS A 108 -11.75 10.82 3.32
N GLY A 109 -11.22 10.99 4.56
CA GLY A 109 -10.93 12.29 5.14
C GLY A 109 -9.92 13.08 4.32
N GLY A 110 -8.78 12.48 3.98
CA GLY A 110 -7.77 13.07 3.10
C GLY A 110 -8.31 13.40 1.72
N MET A 111 -9.10 12.48 1.13
CA MET A 111 -9.75 12.68 -0.17
C MET A 111 -10.78 13.81 -0.12
N SER A 112 -11.56 13.93 0.95
CA SER A 112 -12.54 15.03 1.10
C SER A 112 -11.84 16.39 1.17
N ALA A 113 -10.74 16.49 1.89
CA ALA A 113 -9.92 17.69 1.95
C ALA A 113 -9.32 18.06 0.57
N LEU A 114 -8.87 17.06 -0.19
CA LEU A 114 -8.40 17.27 -1.56
C LEU A 114 -9.49 17.91 -2.43
N PHE A 115 -10.66 17.29 -2.51
CA PHE A 115 -11.74 17.81 -3.37
C PHE A 115 -12.22 19.19 -2.94
N TYR A 116 -12.33 19.42 -1.63
CA TYR A 116 -12.64 20.74 -1.08
C TYR A 116 -11.64 21.82 -1.48
N VAL A 117 -10.35 21.51 -1.41
CA VAL A 117 -9.28 22.45 -1.77
C VAL A 117 -9.26 22.71 -3.27
N LEU A 118 -9.46 21.69 -4.12
CA LEU A 118 -9.55 21.87 -5.56
C LEU A 118 -10.74 22.74 -5.97
N GLU A 119 -11.93 22.55 -5.34
CA GLU A 119 -13.10 23.43 -5.54
C GLU A 119 -12.77 24.88 -5.15
N ARG A 120 -12.12 25.08 -4.01
CA ARG A 120 -11.74 26.41 -3.53
C ARG A 120 -10.80 27.12 -4.48
N LEU A 121 -9.71 26.46 -4.95
CA LEU A 121 -8.76 27.00 -5.91
C LEU A 121 -9.45 27.37 -7.24
N SER A 122 -10.38 26.55 -7.70
CA SER A 122 -11.19 26.79 -8.89
C SER A 122 -12.08 28.02 -8.73
N HIS A 123 -12.78 28.16 -7.60
CA HIS A 123 -13.62 29.36 -7.31
C HIS A 123 -12.79 30.65 -7.20
N GLU A 124 -11.58 30.56 -6.69
CA GLU A 124 -10.62 31.68 -6.65
C GLU A 124 -9.97 31.97 -8.02
N ASN A 125 -10.30 31.21 -9.07
CA ASN A 125 -9.74 31.30 -10.41
C ASN A 125 -8.21 31.16 -10.44
N ILE A 126 -7.64 30.38 -9.53
CA ILE A 126 -6.21 30.09 -9.48
C ILE A 126 -5.91 28.94 -10.43
N GLN A 127 -5.19 29.23 -11.52
CA GLN A 127 -4.82 28.25 -12.53
C GLN A 127 -3.42 27.69 -12.25
N PRO A 128 -3.21 26.35 -12.33
CA PRO A 128 -1.90 25.75 -12.15
C PRO A 128 -0.99 26.05 -13.35
N LYS A 129 0.30 26.24 -13.11
CA LYS A 129 1.32 26.30 -14.16
C LYS A 129 1.61 24.92 -14.73
N GLY A 130 1.96 23.95 -13.89
CA GLY A 130 2.15 22.55 -14.27
C GLY A 130 0.86 21.74 -14.14
N ASP A 131 0.84 20.55 -14.75
CA ASP A 131 -0.31 19.65 -14.64
C ASP A 131 -0.51 19.21 -13.19
N ILE A 132 -1.78 19.19 -12.74
CA ILE A 132 -2.21 18.57 -11.49
C ILE A 132 -2.94 17.28 -11.83
N ILE A 133 -2.51 16.19 -11.26
CA ILE A 133 -3.02 14.85 -11.56
C ILE A 133 -3.61 14.29 -10.27
N VAL A 134 -4.85 13.85 -10.31
CA VAL A 134 -5.51 13.15 -9.21
C VAL A 134 -5.62 11.68 -9.57
N HIS A 135 -5.13 10.82 -8.69
CA HIS A 135 -5.38 9.39 -8.71
C HIS A 135 -6.46 9.08 -7.67
N SER A 136 -7.63 8.67 -8.10
CA SER A 136 -8.64 8.05 -7.23
C SER A 136 -8.60 6.57 -7.50
N VAL A 137 -8.04 5.83 -6.55
CA VAL A 137 -7.72 4.41 -6.72
C VAL A 137 -8.57 3.51 -5.84
N VAL A 138 -8.46 2.21 -6.06
CA VAL A 138 -9.22 1.16 -5.37
C VAL A 138 -8.31 -0.01 -5.05
N GLY A 139 -8.66 -0.77 -4.00
CA GLY A 139 -8.02 -2.01 -3.64
C GLY A 139 -6.75 -1.87 -2.79
N GLU A 140 -6.51 -0.69 -2.21
CA GLU A 140 -5.39 -0.48 -1.29
C GLU A 140 -5.50 -1.42 -0.10
N GLU A 141 -6.66 -1.50 0.53
CA GLU A 141 -6.98 -2.29 1.73
C GLU A 141 -6.78 -3.82 1.58
N VAL A 142 -6.66 -4.28 0.36
CA VAL A 142 -6.48 -5.72 0.02
C VAL A 142 -5.30 -5.95 -0.93
N GLY A 143 -4.35 -5.02 -0.96
CA GLY A 143 -3.12 -5.16 -1.71
C GLY A 143 -3.33 -5.29 -3.21
N GLU A 144 -4.35 -4.64 -3.77
CA GLU A 144 -4.62 -4.64 -5.21
C GLU A 144 -3.83 -3.54 -5.93
N ALA A 145 -3.64 -3.72 -7.23
CA ALA A 145 -2.74 -2.87 -8.02
C ALA A 145 -3.41 -1.56 -8.52
N GLY A 146 -4.26 -0.92 -7.71
CA GLY A 146 -4.96 0.30 -8.08
C GLY A 146 -4.01 1.44 -8.44
N THR A 147 -3.12 1.82 -7.53
CA THR A 147 -2.13 2.88 -7.76
C THR A 147 -1.09 2.50 -8.82
N LYS A 148 -0.68 1.22 -8.88
CA LYS A 148 0.18 0.74 -9.95
C LYS A 148 -0.45 1.00 -11.33
N THR A 149 -1.71 0.62 -11.49
CA THR A 149 -2.48 0.84 -12.73
C THR A 149 -2.63 2.34 -13.03
N ALA A 150 -2.90 3.18 -12.02
CA ALA A 150 -2.92 4.62 -12.19
C ALA A 150 -1.58 5.15 -12.71
N CYS A 151 -0.45 4.69 -12.18
CA CYS A 151 0.89 5.09 -12.62
C CYS A 151 1.19 4.67 -14.07
N GLU A 152 0.73 3.50 -14.50
CA GLU A 152 0.88 3.01 -15.88
C GLU A 152 0.16 3.90 -16.91
N HIS A 153 -0.93 4.55 -16.49
CA HIS A 153 -1.77 5.42 -17.33
C HIS A 153 -1.49 6.91 -17.12
N SER A 154 -0.75 7.28 -16.10
CA SER A 154 -0.50 8.67 -15.72
C SER A 154 0.78 9.23 -16.36
N PRO A 155 0.81 10.52 -16.72
CA PRO A 155 2.08 11.19 -17.00
C PRO A 155 2.99 11.18 -15.77
N LYS A 156 4.31 11.09 -15.99
CA LYS A 156 5.29 11.26 -14.90
C LYS A 156 5.13 12.64 -14.28
N ALA A 157 5.21 12.70 -12.95
CA ALA A 157 5.18 13.92 -12.16
C ALA A 157 6.52 14.18 -11.47
N ASP A 158 6.71 15.41 -11.02
CA ASP A 158 7.91 15.82 -10.30
C ASP A 158 7.80 15.50 -8.80
N LEU A 159 6.56 15.35 -8.29
CA LEU A 159 6.25 14.98 -6.91
C LEU A 159 4.91 14.25 -6.85
N ALA A 160 4.75 13.37 -5.89
CA ALA A 160 3.47 12.81 -5.49
C ALA A 160 3.22 13.03 -3.99
N LEU A 161 1.98 13.39 -3.63
CA LEU A 161 1.47 13.33 -2.27
C LEU A 161 0.42 12.23 -2.19
N VAL A 162 0.62 11.30 -1.27
CA VAL A 162 -0.38 10.32 -0.86
C VAL A 162 -1.08 10.89 0.36
N LEU A 163 -2.39 11.10 0.27
CA LEU A 163 -3.16 11.84 1.27
C LEU A 163 -3.76 10.91 2.33
N ASP A 164 -3.02 9.84 2.60
CA ASP A 164 -3.42 8.78 3.51
C ASP A 164 -2.97 9.04 4.96
N THR A 165 -3.50 8.27 5.89
CA THR A 165 -3.35 8.41 7.33
C THR A 165 -1.90 8.53 7.78
N SER A 166 -1.51 9.69 8.32
CA SER A 166 -0.13 9.93 8.77
C SER A 166 0.01 10.92 9.94
N ASP A 167 -1.09 11.26 10.63
CA ASP A 167 -1.08 12.26 11.73
C ASP A 167 -0.47 13.61 11.32
N CYS A 168 -0.65 14.00 10.04
CA CYS A 168 -0.01 15.18 9.44
C CYS A 168 1.52 15.20 9.57
N VAL A 169 2.16 14.04 9.58
CA VAL A 169 3.62 13.84 9.55
C VAL A 169 4.02 13.38 8.16
N ALA A 170 5.11 13.89 7.61
CA ALA A 170 5.62 13.40 6.33
C ALA A 170 6.28 12.04 6.51
N GLN A 171 5.76 11.00 5.83
CA GLN A 171 6.25 9.64 6.03
C GLN A 171 6.74 9.02 4.73
N GLY A 172 7.75 8.15 4.88
CA GLY A 172 8.12 7.08 3.95
C GLY A 172 7.71 5.76 4.55
N GLN A 173 8.02 4.65 3.89
CA GLN A 173 7.68 3.31 4.38
C GLN A 173 8.71 2.26 4.00
N GLY A 174 8.81 1.21 4.82
CA GLY A 174 9.38 -0.07 4.38
C GLY A 174 8.49 -0.72 3.33
N GLY A 175 8.99 -1.77 2.69
CA GLY A 175 8.18 -2.50 1.73
C GLY A 175 7.66 -3.82 2.29
N VAL A 176 6.63 -4.35 1.62
CA VAL A 176 6.07 -5.69 1.88
C VAL A 176 5.96 -6.44 0.57
N ILE A 177 6.28 -7.72 0.60
CA ILE A 177 5.97 -8.66 -0.47
C ILE A 177 5.56 -10.00 0.13
N THR A 178 4.51 -10.60 -0.42
CA THR A 178 4.14 -11.99 -0.10
C THR A 178 4.73 -12.94 -1.14
N GLY A 179 4.90 -14.21 -0.76
CA GLY A 179 5.39 -15.22 -1.68
C GLY A 179 5.03 -16.64 -1.27
N TRP A 180 4.88 -17.50 -2.28
CA TRP A 180 4.69 -18.93 -2.11
C TRP A 180 5.99 -19.67 -2.41
N ILE A 181 6.44 -20.49 -1.47
CA ILE A 181 7.56 -21.41 -1.63
C ILE A 181 7.00 -22.81 -1.69
N THR A 182 7.28 -23.54 -2.75
CA THR A 182 6.77 -24.91 -2.95
C THR A 182 7.90 -25.93 -2.97
N VAL A 183 7.71 -26.96 -2.15
CA VAL A 183 8.49 -28.20 -2.18
C VAL A 183 7.61 -29.24 -2.85
N LYS A 184 8.07 -29.85 -3.96
CA LYS A 184 7.30 -30.83 -4.69
C LYS A 184 8.14 -32.03 -5.10
N SER A 185 7.66 -33.23 -4.86
CA SER A 185 8.26 -34.47 -5.34
C SER A 185 7.77 -34.79 -6.75
N ASN A 186 8.67 -35.33 -7.56
CA ASN A 186 8.29 -35.91 -8.86
C ASN A 186 7.57 -37.28 -8.73
N ASN A 187 7.54 -37.85 -7.53
CA ASN A 187 7.00 -39.17 -7.27
C ASN A 187 5.98 -39.13 -6.13
N THR A 188 4.85 -39.83 -6.33
CA THR A 188 3.87 -40.11 -5.28
C THR A 188 4.11 -41.50 -4.74
N ILE A 189 4.38 -41.63 -3.45
CA ILE A 189 4.73 -42.91 -2.82
C ILE A 189 3.69 -43.23 -1.71
N HIS A 190 3.15 -44.43 -1.74
CA HIS A 190 2.28 -44.91 -0.68
C HIS A 190 3.07 -45.09 0.62
N ASP A 191 2.51 -44.71 1.77
CA ASP A 191 3.20 -44.76 3.08
C ASP A 191 3.68 -46.19 3.42
N GLY A 192 2.92 -47.21 3.10
CA GLY A 192 3.29 -48.61 3.27
C GLY A 192 4.58 -49.02 2.55
N ALA A 193 4.96 -48.33 1.46
CA ALA A 193 6.20 -48.60 0.74
C ALA A 193 7.42 -48.07 1.47
N ARG A 194 7.27 -47.16 2.43
CA ARG A 194 8.38 -46.53 3.18
C ARG A 194 9.24 -47.57 3.89
N ARG A 195 8.65 -48.66 4.41
CA ARG A 195 9.39 -49.77 5.07
C ARG A 195 10.36 -50.46 4.12
N ASN A 196 9.95 -50.68 2.89
CA ASN A 196 10.75 -51.39 1.87
C ASN A 196 11.83 -50.47 1.29
N THR A 197 11.64 -49.16 1.32
CA THR A 197 12.55 -48.19 0.75
C THR A 197 13.74 -47.85 1.70
N ILE A 198 13.60 -48.03 3.01
CA ILE A 198 14.66 -47.73 3.98
C ILE A 198 15.87 -48.63 3.77
N HIS A 199 15.72 -49.92 3.51
CA HIS A 199 16.83 -50.87 3.32
C HIS A 199 17.51 -50.75 1.95
N ALA A 200 16.89 -50.19 0.95
CA ALA A 200 17.38 -50.07 -0.39
C ALA A 200 17.86 -48.62 -0.75
N GLY A 201 18.19 -47.81 0.21
CA GLY A 201 18.49 -46.38 -0.03
C GLY A 201 17.26 -45.52 -0.35
N GLY A 202 16.07 -46.06 -0.19
CA GLY A 202 14.83 -45.43 -0.60
C GLY A 202 14.33 -44.33 0.34
N GLY A 203 15.03 -44.03 1.43
CA GLY A 203 14.81 -42.82 2.20
C GLY A 203 15.04 -41.53 1.38
N LEU A 204 15.81 -41.63 0.31
CA LEU A 204 15.96 -40.59 -0.70
C LEU A 204 14.71 -40.41 -1.57
N PHE A 205 14.06 -41.48 -1.95
CA PHE A 205 12.88 -41.44 -2.81
C PHE A 205 11.59 -41.18 -2.04
N GLY A 206 11.56 -41.57 -0.77
CA GLY A 206 10.39 -41.44 0.12
C GLY A 206 10.44 -40.28 1.09
N ALA A 207 11.18 -39.21 0.81
CA ALA A 207 11.19 -38.03 1.66
C ALA A 207 9.84 -37.28 1.56
N SER A 208 9.34 -36.88 2.72
CA SER A 208 8.11 -36.09 2.82
C SER A 208 8.37 -34.64 2.49
N ALA A 209 7.60 -34.07 1.57
CA ALA A 209 7.66 -32.65 1.24
C ALA A 209 7.39 -31.77 2.49
N ILE A 210 6.54 -32.22 3.42
CA ILE A 210 6.30 -31.54 4.70
C ILE A 210 7.59 -31.53 5.55
N GLU A 211 8.29 -32.66 5.68
CA GLU A 211 9.55 -32.73 6.43
C GLU A 211 10.63 -31.86 5.77
N LYS A 212 10.64 -31.77 4.45
CA LYS A 212 11.58 -30.88 3.73
C LYS A 212 11.23 -29.40 3.87
N MET A 213 9.95 -29.06 3.95
CA MET A 213 9.53 -27.69 4.21
C MET A 213 9.95 -27.21 5.60
N MET A 214 10.06 -28.06 6.59
CA MET A 214 10.61 -27.71 7.92
C MET A 214 12.06 -27.19 7.79
N LYS A 215 12.85 -27.73 6.88
CA LYS A 215 14.22 -27.26 6.58
C LYS A 215 14.20 -25.87 5.96
N VAL A 216 13.26 -25.60 5.05
CA VAL A 216 13.07 -24.30 4.41
C VAL A 216 12.69 -23.26 5.47
N ILE A 217 11.72 -23.56 6.35
CA ILE A 217 11.30 -22.66 7.44
C ILE A 217 12.46 -22.35 8.38
N THR A 218 13.28 -23.35 8.72
CA THR A 218 14.47 -23.15 9.57
C THR A 218 15.46 -22.20 8.88
N ALA A 219 15.71 -22.39 7.59
CA ALA A 219 16.61 -21.54 6.82
C ALA A 219 16.08 -20.10 6.70
N LEU A 220 14.79 -19.88 6.50
CA LEU A 220 14.19 -18.55 6.49
C LEU A 220 14.39 -17.83 7.84
N ARG A 221 14.22 -18.54 8.94
CA ARG A 221 14.48 -17.97 10.27
C ARG A 221 15.95 -17.60 10.47
N GLU A 222 16.88 -18.41 9.99
CA GLU A 222 18.31 -18.10 10.05
C GLU A 222 18.66 -16.87 9.20
N LEU A 223 18.04 -16.73 8.01
CA LEU A 223 18.21 -15.57 7.15
C LEU A 223 17.66 -14.29 7.82
N GLU A 224 16.46 -14.35 8.41
CA GLU A 224 15.88 -13.24 9.16
C GLU A 224 16.79 -12.79 10.32
N GLN A 225 17.33 -13.74 11.09
CA GLN A 225 18.29 -13.44 12.16
C GLN A 225 19.58 -12.79 11.61
N HIS A 226 20.05 -13.22 10.45
CA HIS A 226 21.17 -12.59 9.78
C HIS A 226 20.86 -11.17 9.37
N TRP A 227 19.68 -10.91 8.79
CA TRP A 227 19.22 -9.57 8.42
C TRP A 227 19.12 -8.63 9.63
N ALA A 228 18.60 -9.13 10.75
CA ALA A 228 18.47 -8.33 11.97
C ALA A 228 19.82 -7.80 12.51
N VAL A 229 20.94 -8.46 12.16
CA VAL A 229 22.31 -8.05 12.52
C VAL A 229 22.96 -7.19 11.44
N MET A 230 22.71 -7.50 10.16
CA MET A 230 23.46 -6.93 9.04
C MET A 230 22.77 -5.74 8.37
N LYS A 231 21.44 -5.61 8.55
CA LYS A 231 20.64 -4.58 7.88
C LYS A 231 20.06 -3.60 8.91
N SER A 232 20.08 -2.32 8.56
CA SER A 232 19.46 -1.25 9.34
C SER A 232 19.15 -0.07 8.46
N SER A 233 18.09 0.68 8.79
CA SER A 233 17.74 1.94 8.14
C SER A 233 17.44 3.00 9.19
N PRO A 234 17.83 4.27 8.96
CA PRO A 234 17.45 5.38 9.83
C PRO A 234 15.92 5.49 9.98
N GLY A 235 15.45 5.58 11.22
CA GLY A 235 14.01 5.69 11.51
C GLY A 235 13.28 4.36 11.61
N MET A 236 13.91 3.24 11.25
CA MET A 236 13.34 1.90 11.42
C MET A 236 13.88 1.22 12.69
N PRO A 237 13.08 0.41 13.39
CA PRO A 237 13.55 -0.36 14.53
C PRO A 237 14.57 -1.43 14.08
N ALA A 238 15.45 -1.82 15.01
CA ALA A 238 16.37 -2.92 14.74
C ALA A 238 15.60 -4.22 14.46
N GLY A 239 15.98 -4.93 13.40
CA GLY A 239 15.28 -6.15 12.97
C GLY A 239 13.94 -5.91 12.25
N ALA A 240 13.76 -4.74 11.64
CA ALA A 240 12.57 -4.41 10.86
C ALA A 240 12.39 -5.28 9.61
N ASN A 241 13.47 -5.85 9.06
CA ASN A 241 13.35 -6.88 8.04
C ASN A 241 12.85 -8.17 8.68
N THR A 242 11.70 -8.65 8.29
CA THR A 242 11.10 -9.86 8.84
C THR A 242 10.64 -10.82 7.75
N ILE A 243 10.67 -12.11 8.05
CA ILE A 243 10.12 -13.16 7.19
C ILE A 243 9.12 -13.96 8.03
N ASN A 244 7.83 -13.74 7.78
CA ASN A 244 6.78 -14.43 8.51
C ASN A 244 6.22 -15.61 7.71
N PRO A 245 6.46 -16.87 8.12
CA PRO A 245 5.74 -18.03 7.59
C PRO A 245 4.28 -18.00 8.06
N ALA A 246 3.38 -17.53 7.20
CA ALA A 246 2.00 -17.23 7.56
C ALA A 246 1.05 -18.42 7.39
N VAL A 247 1.17 -19.16 6.27
CA VAL A 247 0.29 -20.30 5.97
C VAL A 247 1.13 -21.46 5.44
N ILE A 248 0.83 -22.67 5.89
CA ILE A 248 1.43 -23.91 5.37
C ILE A 248 0.33 -24.88 4.91
N GLU A 249 0.47 -25.37 3.69
CA GLU A 249 -0.42 -26.35 3.09
C GLU A 249 0.42 -27.56 2.65
N GLY A 250 0.10 -28.77 3.15
CA GLY A 250 0.92 -29.94 2.81
C GLY A 250 0.21 -31.28 2.90
N GLY A 251 0.56 -32.15 1.94
CA GLY A 251 -0.03 -33.48 1.82
C GLY A 251 -1.50 -33.44 1.37
N ARG A 252 -2.03 -34.60 1.04
CA ARG A 252 -3.42 -34.74 0.55
C ARG A 252 -4.19 -35.90 1.16
N HIS A 253 -3.48 -36.89 1.69
CA HIS A 253 -4.10 -38.07 2.29
C HIS A 253 -3.09 -38.83 3.15
N PRO A 254 -3.45 -39.36 4.33
CA PRO A 254 -2.50 -40.00 5.25
C PRO A 254 -1.89 -41.32 4.72
N ALA A 255 -2.45 -41.92 3.68
CA ALA A 255 -1.89 -43.12 3.05
C ALA A 255 -0.71 -42.82 2.08
N PHE A 256 -0.38 -41.56 1.85
CA PHE A 256 0.74 -41.15 1.00
C PHE A 256 1.80 -40.42 1.81
N ILE A 257 3.07 -40.59 1.44
CA ILE A 257 4.11 -39.68 1.84
C ILE A 257 3.80 -38.35 1.14
N ALA A 258 3.80 -37.24 1.88
CA ALA A 258 3.44 -35.94 1.31
C ALA A 258 4.37 -35.62 0.13
N ASP A 259 3.78 -35.48 -1.03
CA ASP A 259 4.48 -35.22 -2.30
C ASP A 259 4.53 -33.72 -2.66
N GLU A 260 3.73 -32.89 -1.98
CA GLU A 260 3.74 -31.43 -2.11
C GLU A 260 3.56 -30.76 -0.75
N CYS A 261 4.28 -29.65 -0.54
CA CYS A 261 4.06 -28.74 0.58
C CYS A 261 4.33 -27.32 0.10
N LYS A 262 3.40 -26.41 0.40
CA LYS A 262 3.49 -24.98 0.07
C LYS A 262 3.55 -24.17 1.34
N LEU A 263 4.35 -23.14 1.32
CA LEU A 263 4.50 -22.18 2.42
C LEU A 263 4.23 -20.78 1.86
N TRP A 264 3.24 -20.07 2.43
CA TRP A 264 3.01 -18.66 2.16
C TRP A 264 3.72 -17.83 3.20
N ILE A 265 4.55 -16.90 2.75
CA ILE A 265 5.33 -16.01 3.59
C ILE A 265 5.00 -14.57 3.29
N THR A 266 5.11 -13.72 4.32
CA THR A 266 5.14 -12.27 4.19
C THR A 266 6.53 -11.78 4.54
N VAL A 267 7.11 -10.94 3.70
CA VAL A 267 8.45 -10.38 3.88
C VAL A 267 8.36 -8.87 3.99
N HIS A 268 8.85 -8.32 5.10
CA HIS A 268 9.04 -6.88 5.29
C HIS A 268 10.50 -6.53 5.04
N TYR A 269 10.75 -5.43 4.32
CA TYR A 269 12.09 -4.98 3.97
C TYR A 269 12.24 -3.46 4.15
N LEU A 270 13.50 -2.99 4.21
CA LEU A 270 13.83 -1.61 4.55
C LEU A 270 13.50 -0.62 3.43
N PRO A 271 13.34 0.69 3.75
CA PRO A 271 12.97 1.72 2.80
C PRO A 271 13.92 1.89 1.61
N GLU A 272 15.21 1.58 1.78
CA GLU A 272 16.23 1.68 0.74
C GLU A 272 16.38 0.40 -0.10
N GLU A 273 15.68 -0.66 0.27
CA GLU A 273 15.70 -1.94 -0.44
C GLU A 273 14.53 -1.99 -1.44
N ASN A 274 14.62 -2.89 -2.41
CA ASN A 274 13.55 -3.18 -3.34
C ASN A 274 13.17 -4.66 -3.31
N TYR A 275 11.93 -4.96 -3.66
CA TYR A 275 11.40 -6.32 -3.59
C TYR A 275 12.10 -7.31 -4.54
N HIS A 276 12.66 -6.87 -5.66
CA HIS A 276 13.40 -7.74 -6.59
C HIS A 276 14.69 -8.26 -5.96
N ASP A 277 15.47 -7.39 -5.29
CA ASP A 277 16.70 -7.78 -4.65
C ASP A 277 16.43 -8.66 -3.42
N ILE A 278 15.40 -8.34 -2.64
CA ILE A 278 15.00 -9.12 -1.47
C ILE A 278 14.53 -10.52 -1.85
N THR A 279 13.67 -10.66 -2.84
CA THR A 279 13.22 -11.98 -3.31
C THR A 279 14.36 -12.80 -3.87
N LYS A 280 15.24 -12.16 -4.63
CA LYS A 280 16.44 -12.81 -5.14
C LYS A 280 17.38 -13.29 -4.02
N GLU A 281 17.59 -12.49 -2.98
CA GLU A 281 18.42 -12.87 -1.83
C GLU A 281 17.85 -14.11 -1.12
N ILE A 282 16.51 -14.14 -0.92
CA ILE A 282 15.82 -15.30 -0.33
C ILE A 282 15.98 -16.54 -1.22
N GLU A 283 15.75 -16.42 -2.50
CA GLU A 283 15.89 -17.52 -3.46
C GLU A 283 17.32 -18.06 -3.50
N ASP A 284 18.31 -17.17 -3.60
CA ASP A 284 19.72 -17.53 -3.65
C ASP A 284 20.16 -18.26 -2.36
N TYR A 285 19.66 -17.83 -1.20
CA TYR A 285 19.94 -18.46 0.08
C TYR A 285 19.28 -19.85 0.17
N LEU A 286 17.98 -19.94 -0.11
CA LEU A 286 17.24 -21.20 -0.02
C LEU A 286 17.71 -22.22 -1.05
N ASN A 287 18.12 -21.80 -2.24
CA ASN A 287 18.69 -22.70 -3.26
C ASN A 287 20.02 -23.32 -2.79
N LYS A 288 20.89 -22.55 -2.11
CA LYS A 288 22.11 -23.10 -1.48
C LYS A 288 21.80 -24.13 -0.39
N VAL A 289 20.77 -23.89 0.41
CA VAL A 289 20.29 -24.86 1.42
C VAL A 289 19.74 -26.12 0.76
N ALA A 290 18.98 -25.97 -0.33
CA ALA A 290 18.43 -27.07 -1.11
C ALA A 290 19.54 -27.90 -1.78
N ASP A 291 20.55 -27.27 -2.35
CA ASP A 291 21.70 -27.94 -2.98
C ASP A 291 22.50 -28.80 -1.98
N ALA A 292 22.54 -28.41 -0.72
CA ALA A 292 23.16 -29.19 0.35
C ALA A 292 22.30 -30.38 0.82
N ASP A 293 21.03 -30.45 0.44
CA ASP A 293 20.13 -31.57 0.75
C ASP A 293 20.01 -32.53 -0.43
N ILE A 294 20.32 -33.80 -0.20
CA ILE A 294 20.38 -34.83 -1.23
C ILE A 294 19.05 -34.99 -1.99
N TRP A 295 17.90 -34.79 -1.30
CA TRP A 295 16.58 -34.92 -1.92
C TRP A 295 16.11 -33.60 -2.59
N LEU A 296 16.29 -32.47 -1.93
CA LEU A 296 15.89 -31.15 -2.47
C LEU A 296 16.68 -30.80 -3.72
N ARG A 297 17.95 -31.22 -3.82
CA ARG A 297 18.76 -31.01 -5.00
C ARG A 297 18.18 -31.67 -6.26
N GLU A 298 17.49 -32.81 -6.10
CA GLU A 298 16.78 -33.53 -7.18
C GLU A 298 15.30 -33.09 -7.34
N ASN A 299 14.80 -32.33 -6.35
CA ASN A 299 13.43 -31.78 -6.30
C ASN A 299 13.52 -30.31 -5.91
N PRO A 300 13.95 -29.43 -6.82
CA PRO A 300 14.26 -28.03 -6.50
C PRO A 300 13.03 -27.29 -6.04
N LEU A 301 13.27 -26.26 -5.21
CA LEU A 301 12.23 -25.35 -4.76
C LEU A 301 11.65 -24.54 -5.93
N SER A 302 10.38 -24.21 -5.87
CA SER A 302 9.78 -23.22 -6.75
C SER A 302 9.23 -22.05 -5.95
N PHE A 303 9.32 -20.87 -6.53
CA PHE A 303 8.94 -19.60 -5.91
C PHE A 303 7.92 -18.89 -6.78
N GLN A 304 6.96 -18.25 -6.12
CA GLN A 304 6.01 -17.34 -6.76
C GLN A 304 5.89 -16.11 -5.85
N TRP A 305 6.28 -14.97 -6.34
CA TRP A 305 6.33 -13.73 -5.57
C TRP A 305 5.26 -12.76 -5.98
N GLY A 306 4.72 -12.06 -4.97
CA GLY A 306 3.75 -11.01 -5.15
C GLY A 306 2.45 -11.49 -5.78
N GLY A 307 1.73 -10.54 -6.27
CA GLY A 307 0.46 -10.67 -6.93
C GLY A 307 -0.08 -9.29 -7.19
N THR A 308 -1.27 -9.25 -7.73
CA THR A 308 -1.99 -7.99 -7.99
C THR A 308 -3.23 -7.85 -7.12
N SER A 309 -3.53 -8.86 -6.28
CA SER A 309 -4.69 -8.86 -5.41
C SER A 309 -4.60 -9.98 -4.36
N MET A 310 -4.78 -9.62 -3.09
CA MET A 310 -4.92 -10.61 -2.02
C MET A 310 -6.19 -11.45 -2.15
N ILE A 311 -7.20 -10.91 -2.84
CA ILE A 311 -8.49 -11.60 -3.06
C ILE A 311 -8.36 -12.63 -4.20
N GLU A 312 -7.83 -12.20 -5.36
CA GLU A 312 -7.86 -12.99 -6.59
C GLU A 312 -6.70 -13.99 -6.67
N ASP A 313 -5.49 -13.59 -6.35
CA ASP A 313 -4.27 -14.38 -6.52
C ASP A 313 -3.50 -14.65 -5.22
N LYS A 314 -4.01 -14.19 -4.08
CA LYS A 314 -3.37 -14.33 -2.76
C LYS A 314 -1.92 -13.85 -2.77
N GLY A 315 -1.70 -12.69 -3.36
CA GLY A 315 -0.38 -12.08 -3.44
C GLY A 315 -0.45 -10.57 -3.48
N GLU A 316 0.50 -9.91 -2.81
CA GLU A 316 0.59 -8.46 -2.74
C GLU A 316 2.03 -7.99 -2.83
N ILE A 317 2.21 -6.77 -3.28
CA ILE A 317 3.45 -6.02 -3.26
C ILE A 317 3.12 -4.58 -2.84
N PHE A 318 3.75 -4.11 -1.78
CA PHE A 318 3.83 -2.70 -1.43
C PHE A 318 5.30 -2.28 -1.48
N PRO A 319 5.73 -1.55 -2.52
CA PRO A 319 7.11 -1.11 -2.61
C PRO A 319 7.48 -0.12 -1.51
N SER A 320 8.76 -0.07 -1.18
CA SER A 320 9.32 0.84 -0.17
C SER A 320 9.64 2.20 -0.76
N PHE A 321 9.72 3.22 0.09
CA PHE A 321 10.28 4.52 -0.29
C PHE A 321 10.71 5.35 0.91
N THR A 322 11.63 6.29 0.68
CA THR A 322 12.09 7.27 1.66
C THR A 322 11.50 8.65 1.38
N VAL A 323 11.28 9.44 2.43
CA VAL A 323 10.84 10.83 2.28
C VAL A 323 11.88 11.65 1.51
N PRO A 324 11.53 12.31 0.40
CA PRO A 324 12.48 13.08 -0.40
C PRO A 324 12.75 14.47 0.25
N ILE A 325 13.40 14.51 1.42
CA ILE A 325 13.59 15.72 2.25
C ILE A 325 14.37 16.84 1.53
N ASN A 326 15.16 16.51 0.52
CA ASN A 326 15.91 17.47 -0.29
C ASN A 326 15.11 17.99 -1.51
N HIS A 327 13.88 17.50 -1.70
CA HIS A 327 13.04 17.95 -2.81
C HIS A 327 12.39 19.30 -2.48
N PRO A 328 12.35 20.28 -3.42
CA PRO A 328 11.73 21.58 -3.17
C PRO A 328 10.26 21.50 -2.71
N GLY A 329 9.54 20.47 -3.15
CA GLY A 329 8.16 20.21 -2.71
C GLY A 329 8.07 19.83 -1.23
N PHE A 330 9.09 19.15 -0.66
CA PHE A 330 9.12 18.89 0.78
C PHE A 330 9.29 20.18 1.58
N GLU A 331 10.19 21.08 1.16
CA GLU A 331 10.38 22.37 1.79
C GLU A 331 9.10 23.22 1.74
N LEU A 332 8.41 23.20 0.60
CA LEU A 332 7.13 23.87 0.43
C LEU A 332 6.06 23.31 1.35
N LEU A 333 5.94 21.97 1.45
CA LEU A 333 5.02 21.30 2.37
C LEU A 333 5.35 21.65 3.83
N ALA A 334 6.64 21.64 4.20
CA ALA A 334 7.09 22.00 5.54
C ALA A 334 6.74 23.45 5.90
N THR A 335 6.90 24.38 4.96
CA THR A 335 6.51 25.79 5.14
C THR A 335 4.99 25.92 5.30
N SER A 336 4.22 25.22 4.49
CA SER A 336 2.76 25.21 4.54
C SER A 336 2.24 24.64 5.87
N HIS A 337 2.81 23.51 6.30
CA HIS A 337 2.52 22.90 7.60
C HIS A 337 2.81 23.85 8.77
N GLN A 338 4.01 24.43 8.80
CA GLN A 338 4.42 25.37 9.84
C GLN A 338 3.47 26.58 9.92
N SER A 339 2.96 27.06 8.79
CA SER A 339 2.07 28.22 8.75
C SER A 339 0.71 27.97 9.41
N VAL A 340 0.26 26.72 9.46
CA VAL A 340 -1.04 26.31 10.00
C VAL A 340 -0.91 25.73 11.42
N PHE A 341 -0.02 24.75 11.59
CA PHE A 341 0.14 24.06 12.87
C PHE A 341 1.06 24.79 13.86
N ASN A 342 1.79 25.83 13.42
CA ASN A 342 2.80 26.54 14.22
C ASN A 342 3.93 25.63 14.79
N THR A 343 4.11 24.46 14.20
CA THR A 343 5.17 23.49 14.55
C THR A 343 5.92 23.08 13.29
N PRO A 344 7.22 22.74 13.38
CA PRO A 344 7.94 22.20 12.24
C PRO A 344 7.33 20.88 11.74
N LEU A 345 7.27 20.69 10.42
CA LEU A 345 6.91 19.40 9.85
C LEU A 345 7.92 18.33 10.27
N LYS A 346 7.44 17.31 10.92
CA LYS A 346 8.23 16.11 11.22
C LYS A 346 8.27 15.20 9.99
N HIS A 347 9.33 14.39 9.89
CA HIS A 347 9.40 13.31 8.93
C HIS A 347 9.88 12.04 9.61
N GLU A 348 9.28 10.92 9.27
CA GLU A 348 9.57 9.62 9.87
C GLU A 348 9.18 8.48 8.91
N MET A 349 9.35 7.25 9.35
CA MET A 349 8.91 6.08 8.62
C MET A 349 7.56 5.61 9.16
N SER A 350 6.63 5.32 8.27
CA SER A 350 5.36 4.68 8.63
C SER A 350 5.62 3.30 9.23
N SER A 351 4.79 2.92 10.18
CA SER A 351 4.79 1.56 10.73
C SER A 351 3.96 0.57 9.90
N THR A 352 3.27 1.07 8.87
CA THR A 352 2.51 0.29 7.90
C THR A 352 2.95 0.63 6.47
N VAL A 353 2.32 -0.01 5.49
CA VAL A 353 2.53 0.25 4.06
C VAL A 353 1.33 0.93 3.47
N THR A 354 1.52 1.65 2.38
CA THR A 354 0.48 2.36 1.63
C THR A 354 0.79 2.30 0.14
N ASP A 355 -0.11 2.79 -0.66
CA ASP A 355 0.03 2.95 -2.11
C ASP A 355 1.20 3.84 -2.56
N GLY A 356 1.78 4.65 -1.65
CA GLY A 356 2.92 5.51 -1.93
C GLY A 356 4.12 4.78 -2.52
N GLY A 357 4.29 3.52 -2.17
CA GLY A 357 5.35 2.67 -2.69
C GLY A 357 5.31 2.53 -4.21
N TRP A 358 4.12 2.37 -4.81
CA TRP A 358 4.00 2.25 -6.28
C TRP A 358 4.42 3.52 -7.01
N LEU A 359 4.05 4.70 -6.50
CA LEU A 359 4.48 5.98 -7.09
C LEU A 359 6.01 6.09 -7.10
N ALA A 360 6.64 5.72 -5.99
CA ALA A 360 8.10 5.71 -5.87
C ALA A 360 8.77 4.67 -6.79
N ASP A 361 8.19 3.48 -6.95
CA ASP A 361 8.69 2.43 -7.86
C ASP A 361 8.65 2.89 -9.34
N PHE A 362 7.67 3.72 -9.70
CA PHE A 362 7.64 4.42 -11.00
C PHE A 362 8.60 5.60 -11.10
N GLY A 363 9.43 5.83 -10.07
CA GLY A 363 10.46 6.86 -10.04
C GLY A 363 9.94 8.27 -9.78
N ILE A 364 8.81 8.41 -9.10
CA ILE A 364 8.22 9.68 -8.70
C ILE A 364 8.57 9.93 -7.23
N PRO A 365 9.26 11.04 -6.88
CA PRO A 365 9.45 11.42 -5.48
C PRO A 365 8.12 11.47 -4.76
N THR A 366 7.97 10.72 -3.66
CA THR A 366 6.68 10.50 -2.99
C THR A 366 6.75 10.88 -1.52
N ILE A 367 5.71 11.53 -1.03
CA ILE A 367 5.51 11.87 0.39
C ILE A 367 4.13 11.35 0.79
N LEU A 368 4.08 10.51 1.81
CA LEU A 368 2.84 10.23 2.52
C LEU A 368 2.58 11.37 3.49
N TYR A 369 1.46 12.07 3.34
CA TYR A 369 1.06 13.17 4.22
C TYR A 369 -0.45 13.35 4.19
N GLY A 370 -1.13 12.93 5.22
CA GLY A 370 -2.57 13.05 5.36
C GLY A 370 -3.02 13.20 6.82
N PRO A 371 -4.29 13.49 7.03
CA PRO A 371 -4.88 13.61 8.35
C PRO A 371 -5.23 12.23 8.91
N GLY A 372 -5.58 12.17 10.19
CA GLY A 372 -5.99 10.95 10.87
C GLY A 372 -4.83 10.18 11.47
N GLN A 373 -5.17 9.38 12.46
CA GLN A 373 -4.20 8.58 13.22
C GLN A 373 -4.31 7.11 12.83
N LEU A 374 -3.18 6.44 12.63
CA LEU A 374 -3.14 5.02 12.29
C LEU A 374 -3.80 4.13 13.35
N SER A 375 -3.81 4.56 14.63
CA SER A 375 -4.50 3.85 15.71
C SER A 375 -6.03 3.85 15.57
N GLU A 376 -6.59 4.78 14.80
CA GLU A 376 -8.03 4.86 14.52
C GLU A 376 -8.41 4.11 13.23
N ALA A 377 -7.45 3.90 12.32
CA ALA A 377 -7.67 3.12 11.10
C ALA A 377 -8.11 1.69 11.43
N HIS A 378 -9.05 1.15 10.66
CA HIS A 378 -9.64 -0.19 10.80
C HIS A 378 -10.34 -0.46 12.15
N SER A 379 -10.43 0.52 13.06
CA SER A 379 -11.08 0.35 14.36
C SER A 379 -12.61 0.39 14.26
N VAL A 380 -13.29 -0.17 15.26
CA VAL A 380 -14.71 0.07 15.50
C VAL A 380 -14.84 1.52 16.00
N ASP A 381 -15.89 2.21 15.55
CA ASP A 381 -16.07 3.65 15.81
C ASP A 381 -14.87 4.49 15.33
N GLU A 382 -14.30 4.13 14.17
CA GLU A 382 -13.25 4.91 13.50
C GLU A 382 -13.61 6.39 13.48
N ARG A 383 -12.64 7.26 13.78
CA ARG A 383 -12.86 8.69 13.92
C ARG A 383 -11.64 9.52 13.51
N ILE A 384 -11.91 10.77 13.19
CA ILE A 384 -10.90 11.80 12.94
C ILE A 384 -11.27 13.09 13.68
N SER A 385 -10.28 13.87 14.12
CA SER A 385 -10.53 15.20 14.67
C SER A 385 -11.00 16.16 13.57
N ALA A 386 -12.12 16.81 13.77
CA ALA A 386 -12.64 17.85 12.87
C ALA A 386 -11.65 19.00 12.74
N THR A 387 -11.04 19.42 13.86
CA THR A 387 -10.00 20.46 13.90
C THR A 387 -8.78 20.04 13.05
N GLU A 388 -8.30 18.81 13.18
CA GLU A 388 -7.16 18.31 12.41
C GLU A 388 -7.47 18.24 10.90
N LEU A 389 -8.65 17.73 10.53
CA LEU A 389 -9.07 17.68 9.13
C LEU A 389 -9.16 19.08 8.50
N GLU A 390 -9.69 20.07 9.25
CA GLU A 390 -9.72 21.46 8.80
C GLU A 390 -8.32 22.05 8.67
N GLN A 391 -7.42 21.80 9.62
CA GLN A 391 -6.03 22.24 9.57
C GLN A 391 -5.29 21.58 8.40
N PHE A 392 -5.46 20.27 8.19
CA PHE A 392 -4.91 19.58 7.03
C PHE A 392 -5.37 20.22 5.71
N SER A 393 -6.69 20.51 5.60
CA SER A 393 -7.22 21.18 4.40
C SER A 393 -6.58 22.56 4.15
N GLN A 394 -6.26 23.30 5.23
CA GLN A 394 -5.57 24.60 5.13
C GLN A 394 -4.10 24.41 4.68
N VAL A 395 -3.39 23.39 5.20
CA VAL A 395 -2.03 23.07 4.75
C VAL A 395 -2.03 22.71 3.27
N LEU A 396 -2.94 21.82 2.86
CA LEU A 396 -3.06 21.39 1.46
C LEU A 396 -3.40 22.56 0.54
N TYR A 397 -4.28 23.47 0.96
CA TYR A 397 -4.58 24.68 0.22
C TYR A 397 -3.35 25.58 0.09
N ALA A 398 -2.63 25.85 1.18
CA ALA A 398 -1.42 26.69 1.15
C ALA A 398 -0.35 26.06 0.24
N PHE A 399 -0.13 24.77 0.37
CA PHE A 399 0.81 24.01 -0.46
C PHE A 399 0.43 24.09 -1.95
N LEU A 400 -0.83 23.77 -2.31
CA LEU A 400 -1.25 23.75 -3.71
C LEU A 400 -1.24 25.15 -4.33
N LYS A 401 -1.63 26.17 -3.58
CA LYS A 401 -1.61 27.54 -4.06
C LYS A 401 -0.21 28.00 -4.47
N GLU A 402 0.80 27.68 -3.68
CA GLU A 402 2.20 27.99 -4.00
C GLU A 402 2.75 27.06 -5.07
N TRP A 403 2.43 25.76 -5.03
CA TRP A 403 2.84 24.80 -6.07
C TRP A 403 2.31 25.21 -7.45
N TYR A 404 1.06 25.67 -7.53
CA TYR A 404 0.45 26.14 -8.77
C TYR A 404 1.25 27.27 -9.44
N GLN A 405 1.97 28.06 -8.66
CA GLN A 405 2.76 29.17 -9.15
C GLN A 405 4.26 28.87 -9.28
N SER A 406 4.69 27.69 -8.86
CA SER A 406 6.10 27.31 -8.82
C SER A 406 6.71 27.25 -10.22
N PRO A 407 7.87 27.87 -10.47
CA PRO A 407 8.65 27.61 -11.66
C PRO A 407 9.29 26.21 -11.55
N LYS A 408 9.63 25.59 -12.68
CA LYS A 408 10.33 24.29 -12.67
C LYS A 408 11.54 24.34 -11.76
N ALA A 409 11.63 23.40 -10.81
CA ALA A 409 12.84 23.23 -10.03
C ALA A 409 14.02 22.99 -11.00
N LYS A 410 15.07 23.79 -10.89
CA LYS A 410 16.31 23.49 -11.62
C LYS A 410 16.78 22.13 -11.11
N THR A 411 16.79 21.14 -11.99
CA THR A 411 17.46 19.85 -11.70
C THR A 411 18.90 20.17 -11.32
N VAL A 412 19.26 19.88 -10.08
CA VAL A 412 20.64 19.97 -9.59
C VAL A 412 21.40 18.76 -10.07
#